data_3b78d4232d28a7cd2b9621507f2807d3
#
_entry.id   3b78d4232d28a7cd2b9621507f2807d3
#
_cell.length_a   1.000
_cell.length_b   1.000
_cell.length_c   1.000
_cell.angle_alpha   90.00
_cell.angle_beta   90.00
_cell.angle_gamma   90.00
#
_symmetry.space_group_name_H-M   'P 1'
#
loop_
_entity.id
_entity.type
_entity.pdbx_description
1 polymer ?
#
loop_
_entity_poly.entity_id
_entity_poly.type
_entity_poly.pdbx_seq_one_letter_code
_entity_poly.pdbx_strand_id
1 'polypeptide(L)'
;MIRWFDTLSSDDVALVGGKNASLGELTTNLAEAGVQVPYGFSTTSDVFWSVLDGAGLRSPILDLLEDDSRAPADTAAEIRSLIETAELPDAFVDALTEAYRDLGARYNQ
;
A
#
# COMPACT_ATOMS: atom_id res chain seq x y z
N MET A 1 5.15 7.17 2.87
CA MET A 1 4.23 6.10 3.29
C MET A 1 2.78 6.35 2.85
N ILE A 2 2.33 7.57 2.86
CA ILE A 2 0.96 7.95 2.46
C ILE A 2 1.04 8.97 1.32
N ARG A 3 0.21 8.76 0.29
CA ARG A 3 0.05 9.70 -0.82
C ARG A 3 -1.44 9.91 -1.08
N TRP A 4 -1.85 11.16 -1.10
CA TRP A 4 -3.23 11.54 -1.40
C TRP A 4 -3.49 11.48 -2.91
N PHE A 5 -4.70 11.06 -3.32
CA PHE A 5 -5.02 10.88 -4.73
C PHE A 5 -4.85 12.16 -5.57
N ASP A 6 -5.11 13.32 -5.00
CA ASP A 6 -4.96 14.59 -5.69
C ASP A 6 -3.49 14.98 -5.98
N THR A 7 -2.53 14.23 -5.43
CA THR A 7 -1.10 14.40 -5.67
C THR A 7 -0.51 13.32 -6.57
N LEU A 8 -1.32 12.37 -7.04
CA LEU A 8 -0.87 11.24 -7.84
C LEU A 8 -1.20 11.42 -9.32
N SER A 9 -0.39 10.78 -10.18
CA SER A 9 -0.61 10.70 -11.62
C SER A 9 -0.29 9.28 -12.12
N SER A 10 -0.49 9.07 -13.41
CA SER A 10 -0.14 7.79 -14.07
C SER A 10 1.37 7.47 -14.01
N ASP A 11 2.21 8.44 -13.69
CA ASP A 11 3.66 8.25 -13.54
C ASP A 11 4.04 7.59 -12.20
N ASP A 12 3.08 7.47 -11.27
CA ASP A 12 3.34 6.99 -9.91
C ASP A 12 3.04 5.50 -9.71
N VAL A 13 2.95 4.72 -10.80
CA VAL A 13 2.63 3.28 -10.73
C VAL A 13 3.60 2.52 -9.82
N ALA A 14 4.89 2.79 -9.93
CA ALA A 14 5.91 2.11 -9.11
C ALA A 14 5.76 2.43 -7.62
N LEU A 15 5.23 3.60 -7.29
CA LEU A 15 5.07 4.06 -5.90
C LEU A 15 3.79 3.52 -5.25
N VAL A 16 2.68 3.50 -5.96
CA VAL A 16 1.36 3.21 -5.38
C VAL A 16 0.59 2.10 -6.11
N GLY A 17 1.13 1.56 -7.19
CA GLY A 17 0.47 0.56 -8.02
C GLY A 17 -0.45 1.18 -9.07
N GLY A 18 -0.83 0.36 -10.07
CA GLY A 18 -1.57 0.84 -11.23
C GLY A 18 -2.95 1.38 -10.90
N LYS A 19 -3.69 0.71 -10.03
CA LYS A 19 -5.04 1.15 -9.64
C LYS A 19 -5.02 2.52 -8.97
N ASN A 20 -4.14 2.72 -8.00
CA ASN A 20 -4.05 3.99 -7.27
C ASN A 20 -3.52 5.12 -8.15
N ALA A 21 -2.57 4.82 -9.04
CA ALA A 21 -2.08 5.81 -10.01
C ALA A 21 -3.20 6.26 -10.95
N SER A 22 -4.03 5.32 -11.43
CA SER A 22 -5.19 5.63 -12.27
C SER A 22 -6.24 6.44 -11.52
N LEU A 23 -6.50 6.12 -10.25
CA LEU A 23 -7.42 6.90 -9.41
C LEU A 23 -6.91 8.33 -9.20
N GLY A 24 -5.60 8.50 -9.02
CA GLY A 24 -4.98 9.82 -8.92
C GLY A 24 -5.14 10.65 -10.19
N GLU A 25 -4.86 10.06 -11.34
CA GLU A 25 -5.04 10.69 -12.64
C GLU A 25 -6.49 11.12 -12.85
N LEU A 26 -7.43 10.23 -12.57
CA LEU A 26 -8.86 10.50 -12.68
C LEU A 26 -9.31 11.62 -11.74
N THR A 27 -8.83 11.62 -10.51
CA THR A 27 -9.15 12.65 -9.51
C THR A 27 -8.75 14.04 -10.01
N THR A 28 -7.53 14.17 -10.53
CA THR A 28 -7.01 15.43 -11.06
C THR A 28 -7.82 15.88 -12.26
N ASN A 29 -8.08 15.00 -13.21
CA ASN A 29 -8.81 15.33 -14.45
C ASN A 29 -10.26 15.73 -14.17
N LEU A 30 -10.94 15.04 -13.28
CA LEU A 30 -12.32 15.36 -12.91
C LEU A 30 -12.42 16.66 -12.12
N ALA A 31 -11.46 16.92 -11.23
CA ALA A 31 -11.41 18.18 -10.48
C ALA A 31 -11.25 19.39 -11.41
N GLU A 32 -10.39 19.27 -12.42
CA GLU A 32 -10.22 20.30 -13.46
C GLU A 32 -11.50 20.53 -14.27
N ALA A 33 -12.30 19.48 -14.47
CA ALA A 33 -13.58 19.56 -15.16
C ALA A 33 -14.72 20.06 -14.26
N GLY A 34 -14.45 20.39 -13.01
CA GLY A 34 -15.45 20.88 -12.05
C GLY A 34 -16.29 19.79 -11.39
N VAL A 35 -15.88 18.53 -11.51
CA VAL A 35 -16.57 17.39 -10.88
C VAL A 35 -16.00 17.16 -9.50
N GLN A 36 -16.86 17.05 -8.48
CA GLN A 36 -16.41 16.66 -7.14
C GLN A 36 -16.04 15.19 -7.10
N VAL A 37 -14.83 14.90 -6.62
CA VAL A 37 -14.30 13.54 -6.48
C VAL A 37 -14.06 13.27 -4.99
N PRO A 38 -14.44 12.08 -4.48
CA PRO A 38 -14.18 11.76 -3.09
C PRO A 38 -12.69 11.86 -2.75
N TYR A 39 -12.39 12.36 -1.56
CA TYR A 39 -11.04 12.34 -1.04
C TYR A 39 -10.60 10.92 -0.78
N GLY A 40 -9.33 10.65 -0.95
CA GLY A 40 -8.75 9.35 -0.66
C GLY A 40 -7.24 9.42 -0.67
N PHE A 41 -6.63 8.40 -0.09
CA PHE A 41 -5.18 8.26 -0.07
C PHE A 41 -4.78 6.81 -0.31
N SER A 42 -3.51 6.63 -0.67
CA SER A 42 -2.89 5.32 -0.84
C SER A 42 -1.68 5.19 0.07
N THR A 43 -1.41 3.96 0.48
CA THR A 43 -0.10 3.59 1.02
C THR A 43 0.89 3.40 -0.12
N THR A 44 2.16 3.58 0.15
CA THR A 44 3.22 3.45 -0.85
C THR A 44 3.90 2.08 -0.77
N SER A 45 4.55 1.66 -1.87
CA SER A 45 5.17 0.33 -1.96
C SER A 45 6.31 0.11 -0.96
N ASP A 46 6.98 1.16 -0.51
CA ASP A 46 8.01 1.07 0.52
C ASP A 46 7.48 0.56 1.86
N VAL A 47 6.20 0.77 2.15
CA VAL A 47 5.54 0.23 3.36
C VAL A 47 5.58 -1.30 3.37
N PHE A 48 5.28 -1.93 2.24
CA PHE A 48 5.33 -3.39 2.12
C PHE A 48 6.73 -3.93 2.48
N TRP A 49 7.77 -3.32 1.92
CA TRP A 49 9.14 -3.71 2.23
C TRP A 49 9.52 -3.45 3.69
N SER A 50 9.04 -2.34 4.26
CA SER A 50 9.25 -2.04 5.68
C SER A 50 8.62 -3.08 6.60
N VAL A 51 7.43 -3.58 6.24
CA VAL A 51 6.76 -4.66 7.00
C VAL A 51 7.59 -5.95 6.95
N LEU A 52 8.03 -6.35 5.76
CA LEU A 52 8.83 -7.56 5.59
C LEU A 52 10.16 -7.46 6.33
N ASP A 53 10.87 -6.35 6.19
CA ASP A 53 12.18 -6.16 6.80
C ASP A 53 12.09 -6.03 8.33
N GLY A 54 11.08 -5.32 8.82
CA GLY A 54 10.85 -5.16 10.25
C GLY A 54 10.51 -6.47 10.97
N ALA A 55 9.86 -7.39 10.28
CA ALA A 55 9.52 -8.71 10.80
C ALA A 55 10.60 -9.79 10.49
N GLY A 56 11.67 -9.41 9.78
CA GLY A 56 12.72 -10.34 9.38
C GLY A 56 12.26 -11.40 8.39
N LEU A 57 11.29 -11.09 7.54
CA LEU A 57 10.66 -12.08 6.66
C LEU A 57 11.30 -12.22 5.29
N ARG A 58 12.15 -11.30 4.87
CA ARG A 58 12.73 -11.32 3.52
C ARG A 58 13.50 -12.62 3.26
N SER A 59 14.39 -13.01 4.16
CA SER A 59 15.18 -14.23 4.02
C SER A 59 14.34 -15.51 4.09
N PRO A 60 13.44 -15.69 5.09
CA PRO A 60 12.56 -16.87 5.10
C PRO A 60 11.68 -17.00 3.85
N ILE A 61 11.18 -15.90 3.31
CA ILE A 61 10.37 -15.92 2.09
C ILE A 61 11.20 -16.35 0.88
N LEU A 62 12.41 -15.81 0.73
CA LEU A 62 13.32 -16.20 -0.35
C LEU A 62 13.69 -17.68 -0.25
N ASP A 63 13.95 -18.19 0.95
CA ASP A 63 14.26 -19.61 1.17
C ASP A 63 13.09 -20.51 0.73
N LEU A 64 11.86 -20.12 1.04
CA LEU A 64 10.66 -20.84 0.61
C LEU A 64 10.50 -20.83 -0.91
N LEU A 65 10.77 -19.71 -1.56
CA LEU A 65 10.67 -19.56 -3.02
C LEU A 65 11.74 -20.37 -3.75
N GLU A 66 12.91 -20.56 -3.14
CA GLU A 66 14.03 -21.33 -3.72
C GLU A 66 13.94 -22.83 -3.46
N ASP A 67 13.02 -23.28 -2.59
CA ASP A 67 12.85 -24.69 -2.26
C ASP A 67 11.98 -25.40 -3.31
N ASP A 68 12.64 -26.06 -4.25
CA ASP A 68 11.99 -26.79 -5.34
C ASP A 68 11.26 -28.07 -4.89
N SER A 69 11.49 -28.52 -3.65
CA SER A 69 10.85 -29.72 -3.10
C SER A 69 9.42 -29.49 -2.64
N ARG A 70 8.98 -28.24 -2.55
CA ARG A 70 7.65 -27.87 -2.08
C ARG A 70 6.70 -27.62 -3.26
N ALA A 71 5.42 -27.98 -3.07
CA ALA A 71 4.38 -27.64 -4.03
C ALA A 71 4.14 -26.12 -4.01
N PRO A 72 3.93 -25.46 -5.18
CA PRO A 72 3.69 -24.01 -5.23
C PRO A 72 2.55 -23.52 -4.35
N ALA A 73 1.48 -24.30 -4.22
CA ALA A 73 0.34 -23.96 -3.36
C ALA A 73 0.73 -23.94 -1.88
N ASP A 74 1.57 -24.85 -1.43
CA ASP A 74 2.04 -24.92 -0.05
C ASP A 74 3.00 -23.76 0.25
N THR A 75 3.88 -23.45 -0.67
CA THR A 75 4.79 -22.29 -0.56
C THR A 75 3.99 -20.99 -0.44
N ALA A 76 3.01 -20.79 -1.29
CA ALA A 76 2.16 -19.60 -1.27
C ALA A 76 1.39 -19.47 0.04
N ALA A 77 0.83 -20.56 0.54
CA ALA A 77 0.09 -20.55 1.81
C ALA A 77 0.99 -20.19 3.00
N GLU A 78 2.21 -20.70 3.04
CA GLU A 78 3.13 -20.38 4.12
C GLU A 78 3.63 -18.94 4.06
N ILE A 79 3.96 -18.42 2.88
CA ILE A 79 4.34 -17.02 2.69
C ILE A 79 3.20 -16.11 3.13
N ARG A 80 1.97 -16.41 2.74
CA ARG A 80 0.79 -15.63 3.15
C ARG A 80 0.65 -15.60 4.66
N SER A 81 0.80 -16.75 5.32
CA SER A 81 0.73 -16.84 6.79
C SER A 81 1.79 -15.99 7.46
N LEU A 82 3.03 -15.99 6.96
CA LEU A 82 4.11 -15.15 7.47
C LEU A 82 3.77 -13.66 7.37
N ILE A 83 3.23 -13.24 6.23
CA ILE A 83 2.86 -11.84 6.01
C ILE A 83 1.67 -11.44 6.90
N GLU A 84 0.65 -12.28 7.00
CA GLU A 84 -0.55 -12.00 7.81
C GLU A 84 -0.26 -11.89 9.30
N THR A 85 0.75 -12.59 9.78
CA THR A 85 1.13 -12.56 11.21
C THR A 85 2.19 -11.52 11.52
N ALA A 86 2.73 -10.81 10.52
CA ALA A 86 3.73 -9.77 10.71
C ALA A 86 3.11 -8.56 11.41
N GLU A 87 3.86 -7.98 12.35
CA GLU A 87 3.46 -6.73 12.99
C GLU A 87 3.73 -5.55 12.06
N LEU A 88 2.81 -4.58 12.02
CA LEU A 88 3.01 -3.35 11.26
C LEU A 88 3.98 -2.43 12.02
N PRO A 89 4.93 -1.79 11.32
CA PRO A 89 5.81 -0.79 11.97
C PRO A 89 5.01 0.33 12.61
N ASP A 90 5.41 0.77 13.80
CA ASP A 90 4.72 1.85 14.54
C ASP A 90 4.62 3.13 13.73
N ALA A 91 5.69 3.49 13.00
CA ALA A 91 5.70 4.68 12.15
C ALA A 91 4.62 4.61 11.06
N PHE A 92 4.36 3.43 10.52
CA PHE A 92 3.31 3.25 9.53
C PHE A 92 1.92 3.33 10.17
N VAL A 93 1.71 2.70 11.32
CA VAL A 93 0.44 2.75 12.05
C VAL A 93 0.11 4.21 12.40
N ASP A 94 1.07 4.97 12.86
CA ASP A 94 0.90 6.39 13.17
C ASP A 94 0.54 7.21 11.92
N ALA A 95 1.25 7.01 10.83
CA ALA A 95 0.99 7.72 9.57
C ALA A 95 -0.40 7.38 9.01
N LEU A 96 -0.80 6.10 9.06
CA LEU A 96 -2.11 5.66 8.60
C LEU A 96 -3.23 6.23 9.46
N THR A 97 -3.05 6.22 10.77
CA THR A 97 -4.02 6.77 11.73
C THR A 97 -4.23 8.26 11.51
N GLU A 98 -3.15 9.00 11.33
CA GLU A 98 -3.21 10.44 11.05
C GLU A 98 -3.91 10.71 9.71
N ALA A 99 -3.56 9.97 8.65
CA ALA A 99 -4.20 10.10 7.35
C ALA A 99 -5.70 9.82 7.42
N TYR A 100 -6.11 8.81 8.18
CA TYR A 100 -7.52 8.47 8.36
C TYR A 100 -8.28 9.58 9.08
N ARG A 101 -7.69 10.19 10.11
CA ARG A 101 -8.27 11.34 10.79
C ARG A 101 -8.41 12.54 9.88
N ASP A 102 -7.39 12.82 9.07
CA ASP A 102 -7.40 13.91 8.10
C ASP A 102 -8.47 13.68 7.03
N LEU A 103 -8.66 12.44 6.60
CA LEU A 103 -9.72 12.09 5.66
C LEU A 103 -11.10 12.43 6.25
N GLY A 104 -11.33 12.05 7.50
CA GLY A 104 -12.58 12.39 8.22
C GLY A 104 -12.78 13.89 8.32
N ALA A 105 -11.74 14.65 8.64
CA ALA A 105 -11.80 16.10 8.74
C ALA A 105 -12.14 16.77 7.39
N ARG A 106 -11.60 16.24 6.28
CA ARG A 106 -11.91 16.75 4.93
C ARG A 106 -13.39 16.60 4.58
N TYR A 107 -14.04 15.52 5.03
CA TYR A 107 -15.45 15.30 4.80
C TYR A 107 -16.37 16.12 5.71
N ASN A 108 -15.85 16.61 6.83
CA ASN A 108 -16.61 17.40 7.80
C ASN A 108 -16.49 18.93 7.59
N GLN A 109 -15.87 19.36 6.52
CA GLN A 109 -15.72 20.77 6.17
C GLN A 109 -16.92 21.34 5.43
#